data_6490e6aabf1ef35fef1162f63109d224
#
_entry.id   6490e6aabf1ef35fef1162f63109d224
#
_cell.length_a   1.000
_cell.length_b   1.000
_cell.length_c   1.000
_cell.angle_alpha   90.00
_cell.angle_beta   90.00
_cell.angle_gamma   90.00
#
_symmetry.space_group_name_H-M   'P 1'
#
loop_
_entity.id
_entity.type
_entity.pdbx_description
1 polymer ?
#
loop_
_entity_poly.entity_id
_entity_poly.type
_entity_poly.pdbx_seq_one_letter_code
_entity_poly.pdbx_strand_id
1 'polypeptide(L)'
;MKEVRKTSENVLLLDAGNTLFGNRPLAKQTQGQAIVEAMNLMGYDAMVLGSEDFRLGLDVLRQRMEEAEFPILSANVVISGTDQLFATPYVIKEIADHKVAIIGLTNQEAASAAGGDIVALDPLETLRDLMDEVSEEADVVIVLSHLGAEANFQLPSQAQGIDLIVGGYSRDVLRPPLWNEASGTVIAQAGYQGQRIGIVSLEMDSQGKVAGHEGEVVVLTDEFADDPEMRAFLDQYK
;
A
#
# COMPACT_ATOMS: atom_id res chain seq x y z
N MET A 1 6.58 13.62 5.69
CA MET A 1 5.29 13.33 6.35
C MET A 1 4.89 14.38 7.39
N LYS A 2 5.72 14.70 8.38
CA LYS A 2 5.37 15.71 9.40
C LYS A 2 4.95 17.06 8.80
N GLU A 3 5.55 17.49 7.68
CA GLU A 3 5.16 18.72 6.98
C GLU A 3 3.77 18.62 6.33
N VAL A 4 3.47 17.49 5.68
CA VAL A 4 2.14 17.25 5.08
C VAL A 4 1.06 17.26 6.15
N ARG A 5 1.31 16.59 7.30
CA ARG A 5 0.35 16.54 8.42
C ARG A 5 0.16 17.87 9.14
N LYS A 6 1.03 18.88 8.93
CA LYS A 6 0.81 20.25 9.44
C LYS A 6 -0.19 21.03 8.59
N THR A 7 -0.29 20.70 7.32
CA THR A 7 -1.12 21.43 6.35
C THR A 7 -2.43 20.70 6.02
N SER A 8 -2.52 19.42 6.36
CA SER A 8 -3.68 18.57 6.09
C SER A 8 -3.95 17.69 7.32
N GLU A 9 -5.17 17.74 7.83
CA GLU A 9 -5.60 16.92 8.98
C GLU A 9 -5.94 15.48 8.57
N ASN A 10 -6.47 15.33 7.35
CA ASN A 10 -6.97 14.06 6.81
C ASN A 10 -5.93 13.44 5.87
N VAL A 11 -4.96 12.72 6.43
CA VAL A 11 -3.83 12.15 5.70
C VAL A 11 -3.70 10.67 5.96
N LEU A 12 -3.70 9.87 4.89
CA LEU A 12 -3.32 8.46 4.92
C LEU A 12 -1.89 8.30 4.39
N LEU A 13 -1.06 7.56 5.13
CA LEU A 13 0.28 7.15 4.71
C LEU A 13 0.25 5.67 4.33
N LEU A 14 0.42 5.37 3.06
CA LEU A 14 0.20 4.07 2.46
C LEU A 14 1.49 3.53 1.80
N ASP A 15 1.67 2.21 1.82
CA ASP A 15 2.79 1.54 1.16
C ASP A 15 2.30 0.47 0.18
N ALA A 16 2.87 0.45 -1.02
CA ALA A 16 2.48 -0.46 -2.09
C ALA A 16 3.35 -1.73 -2.19
N GLY A 17 3.98 -2.15 -1.08
CA GLY A 17 4.63 -3.45 -0.92
C GLY A 17 6.11 -3.54 -1.27
N ASN A 18 6.72 -4.68 -0.96
CA ASN A 18 8.15 -4.98 -1.07
C ASN A 18 9.03 -4.11 -0.15
N THR A 19 8.54 -3.74 1.01
CA THR A 19 9.21 -2.80 1.91
C THR A 19 9.95 -3.48 3.04
N LEU A 20 9.43 -4.60 3.58
CA LEU A 20 9.93 -5.18 4.83
C LEU A 20 11.34 -5.78 4.71
N PHE A 21 11.60 -6.54 3.66
CA PHE A 21 12.84 -7.33 3.51
C PHE A 21 13.75 -6.80 2.41
N GLY A 22 13.95 -5.50 2.36
CA GLY A 22 14.83 -4.85 1.41
C GLY A 22 16.29 -5.34 1.45
N ASN A 23 17.08 -4.95 0.44
CA ASN A 23 18.50 -5.34 0.34
C ASN A 23 19.44 -4.49 1.18
N ARG A 24 18.93 -3.52 1.98
CA ARG A 24 19.74 -2.67 2.86
C ARG A 24 20.26 -3.45 4.07
N PRO A 25 21.46 -3.12 4.57
CA PRO A 25 22.06 -3.84 5.70
C PRO A 25 21.15 -3.95 6.92
N LEU A 26 20.52 -2.86 7.31
CA LEU A 26 19.61 -2.82 8.45
C LEU A 26 18.44 -3.80 8.30
N ALA A 27 17.73 -3.77 7.15
CA ALA A 27 16.64 -4.70 6.88
C ALA A 27 17.06 -6.16 6.94
N LYS A 28 18.29 -6.47 6.46
CA LYS A 28 18.85 -7.83 6.50
C LYS A 28 19.22 -8.27 7.91
N GLN A 29 19.91 -7.42 8.66
CA GLN A 29 20.37 -7.73 10.02
C GLN A 29 19.21 -7.94 10.99
N THR A 30 18.16 -7.16 10.84
CA THR A 30 16.96 -7.20 11.72
C THR A 30 15.84 -8.07 11.16
N GLN A 31 16.05 -8.71 10.02
CA GLN A 31 14.98 -9.46 9.33
C GLN A 31 13.69 -8.63 9.21
N GLY A 32 13.82 -7.34 8.85
CA GLY A 32 12.71 -6.42 8.65
C GLY A 32 12.16 -5.74 9.91
N GLN A 33 12.54 -6.17 11.13
CA GLN A 33 12.04 -5.61 12.39
C GLN A 33 12.22 -4.08 12.43
N ALA A 34 13.45 -3.59 12.22
CA ALA A 34 13.72 -2.16 12.23
C ALA A 34 12.94 -1.38 11.15
N ILE A 35 12.52 -2.04 10.06
CA ILE A 35 11.69 -1.41 9.04
C ILE A 35 10.27 -1.23 9.56
N VAL A 36 9.69 -2.28 10.17
CA VAL A 36 8.36 -2.20 10.79
C VAL A 36 8.32 -1.14 11.89
N GLU A 37 9.32 -1.12 12.80
CA GLU A 37 9.42 -0.12 13.85
C GLU A 37 9.54 1.32 13.28
N ALA A 38 10.31 1.51 12.20
CA ALA A 38 10.38 2.79 11.50
C ALA A 38 9.03 3.18 10.89
N MET A 39 8.31 2.24 10.29
CA MET A 39 6.98 2.48 9.74
C MET A 39 5.95 2.81 10.83
N ASN A 40 6.00 2.13 11.99
CA ASN A 40 5.19 2.46 13.18
C ASN A 40 5.47 3.90 13.62
N LEU A 41 6.74 4.28 13.76
CA LEU A 41 7.15 5.64 14.13
C LEU A 41 6.69 6.70 13.12
N MET A 42 6.67 6.37 11.83
CA MET A 42 6.15 7.27 10.79
C MET A 42 4.62 7.35 10.77
N GLY A 43 3.93 6.43 11.43
CA GLY A 43 2.48 6.32 11.48
C GLY A 43 1.90 5.93 10.13
N TYR A 44 2.34 4.81 9.58
CA TYR A 44 1.71 4.23 8.40
C TYR A 44 0.28 3.81 8.71
N ASP A 45 -0.59 3.92 7.72
CA ASP A 45 -2.02 3.62 7.84
C ASP A 45 -2.39 2.26 7.25
N ALA A 46 -1.67 1.82 6.23
CA ALA A 46 -1.75 0.48 5.66
C ALA A 46 -0.56 0.19 4.74
N MET A 47 -0.29 -1.09 4.54
CA MET A 47 0.67 -1.61 3.57
C MET A 47 0.07 -2.82 2.87
N VAL A 48 0.33 -3.01 1.56
CA VAL A 48 0.06 -4.27 0.88
C VAL A 48 1.30 -5.15 0.85
N LEU A 49 1.14 -6.48 0.94
CA LEU A 49 2.23 -7.41 0.74
C LEU A 49 2.67 -7.45 -0.73
N GLY A 50 3.96 -7.32 -0.97
CA GLY A 50 4.58 -7.59 -2.25
C GLY A 50 5.30 -8.94 -2.26
N SER A 51 5.74 -9.40 -3.44
CA SER A 51 6.40 -10.70 -3.60
C SER A 51 7.65 -10.86 -2.73
N GLU A 52 8.48 -9.80 -2.62
CA GLU A 52 9.71 -9.85 -1.83
C GLU A 52 9.47 -9.93 -0.31
N ASP A 53 8.27 -9.56 0.17
CA ASP A 53 7.92 -9.64 1.58
C ASP A 53 7.72 -11.10 2.06
N PHE A 54 7.65 -12.06 1.14
CA PHE A 54 7.56 -13.50 1.46
C PHE A 54 8.92 -14.21 1.52
N ARG A 55 9.98 -13.59 1.08
CA ARG A 55 11.29 -14.26 0.83
C ARG A 55 12.01 -14.81 2.06
N LEU A 56 11.67 -14.37 3.27
CA LEU A 56 12.23 -14.89 4.52
C LEU A 56 11.36 -15.96 5.17
N GLY A 57 10.32 -16.42 4.46
CA GLY A 57 9.37 -17.42 4.93
C GLY A 57 8.22 -16.82 5.77
N LEU A 58 7.16 -17.60 5.89
CA LEU A 58 5.91 -17.13 6.48
C LEU A 58 6.02 -16.85 7.98
N ASP A 59 6.87 -17.56 8.72
CA ASP A 59 7.01 -17.37 10.16
C ASP A 59 7.64 -16.00 10.48
N VAL A 60 8.69 -15.63 9.74
CA VAL A 60 9.31 -14.31 9.89
C VAL A 60 8.33 -13.21 9.46
N LEU A 61 7.60 -13.42 8.37
CA LEU A 61 6.63 -12.45 7.90
C LEU A 61 5.48 -12.25 8.92
N ARG A 62 4.92 -13.34 9.49
CA ARG A 62 3.90 -13.25 10.54
C ARG A 62 4.39 -12.46 11.74
N GLN A 63 5.63 -12.72 12.18
CA GLN A 63 6.22 -11.95 13.29
C GLN A 63 6.28 -10.46 12.96
N ARG A 64 6.66 -10.09 11.75
CA ARG A 64 6.67 -8.66 11.32
C ARG A 64 5.26 -8.09 11.28
N MET A 65 4.27 -8.88 10.83
CA MET A 65 2.87 -8.45 10.81
C MET A 65 2.31 -8.24 12.23
N GLU A 66 2.72 -9.06 13.21
CA GLU A 66 2.33 -8.87 14.61
C GLU A 66 2.98 -7.64 15.28
N GLU A 67 4.17 -7.23 14.83
CA GLU A 67 4.88 -6.05 15.34
C GLU A 67 4.39 -4.73 14.70
N ALA A 68 3.67 -4.82 13.57
CA ALA A 68 3.13 -3.65 12.86
C ALA A 68 1.91 -3.08 13.61
N GLU A 69 1.94 -1.75 13.85
CA GLU A 69 0.82 -0.99 14.42
C GLU A 69 -0.19 -0.54 13.34
N PHE A 70 0.00 -1.00 12.12
CA PHE A 70 -0.84 -0.75 10.96
C PHE A 70 -1.18 -2.06 10.25
N PRO A 71 -2.32 -2.14 9.54
CA PRO A 71 -2.69 -3.33 8.81
C PRO A 71 -1.77 -3.60 7.63
N ILE A 72 -1.33 -4.85 7.51
CA ILE A 72 -0.62 -5.39 6.35
C ILE A 72 -1.60 -6.25 5.59
N LEU A 73 -1.90 -5.88 4.34
CA LEU A 73 -3.05 -6.34 3.57
C LEU A 73 -2.64 -7.28 2.43
N SER A 74 -3.49 -8.26 2.16
CA SER A 74 -3.50 -9.01 0.90
C SER A 74 -4.82 -9.75 0.76
N ALA A 75 -5.63 -9.39 -0.22
CA ALA A 75 -6.93 -10.00 -0.45
C ALA A 75 -6.85 -11.34 -1.21
N ASN A 76 -5.80 -11.53 -2.00
CA ASN A 76 -5.69 -12.65 -2.94
C ASN A 76 -4.59 -13.67 -2.58
N VAL A 77 -4.04 -13.62 -1.36
CA VAL A 77 -3.07 -14.63 -0.92
C VAL A 77 -3.69 -15.56 0.12
N VAL A 78 -3.70 -16.85 -0.17
CA VAL A 78 -4.19 -17.93 0.71
C VAL A 78 -3.06 -18.88 1.11
N ILE A 79 -3.20 -19.52 2.25
CA ILE A 79 -2.28 -20.57 2.72
C ILE A 79 -2.47 -21.81 1.85
N SER A 80 -1.39 -22.35 1.32
CA SER A 80 -1.40 -23.49 0.41
C SER A 80 -2.17 -24.68 0.99
N GLY A 81 -3.05 -25.27 0.19
CA GLY A 81 -3.90 -26.39 0.59
C GLY A 81 -5.09 -26.03 1.47
N THR A 82 -5.37 -24.72 1.64
CA THR A 82 -6.53 -24.21 2.38
C THR A 82 -7.19 -23.06 1.62
N ASP A 83 -8.39 -22.65 2.08
CA ASP A 83 -9.06 -21.42 1.61
C ASP A 83 -8.81 -20.24 2.58
N GLN A 84 -7.89 -20.40 3.55
CA GLN A 84 -7.61 -19.37 4.55
C GLN A 84 -6.73 -18.27 3.97
N LEU A 85 -7.20 -17.03 4.04
CA LEU A 85 -6.40 -15.87 3.71
C LEU A 85 -5.16 -15.79 4.61
N PHE A 86 -4.02 -15.42 4.01
CA PHE A 86 -2.77 -15.23 4.74
C PHE A 86 -2.76 -13.91 5.51
N ALA A 87 -3.38 -12.88 4.98
CA ALA A 87 -3.47 -11.55 5.56
C ALA A 87 -4.91 -11.00 5.50
N THR A 88 -5.17 -9.90 6.18
CA THR A 88 -6.43 -9.17 6.10
C THR A 88 -6.65 -8.66 4.67
N PRO A 89 -7.82 -8.89 4.04
CA PRO A 89 -8.06 -8.50 2.65
C PRO A 89 -8.16 -6.98 2.45
N TYR A 90 -8.85 -6.31 3.36
CA TYR A 90 -9.05 -4.86 3.36
C TYR A 90 -9.31 -4.35 4.77
N VAL A 91 -9.25 -3.05 4.95
CA VAL A 91 -9.68 -2.34 6.16
C VAL A 91 -10.51 -1.12 5.78
N ILE A 92 -11.42 -0.73 6.68
CA ILE A 92 -12.18 0.50 6.56
C ILE A 92 -11.68 1.48 7.63
N LYS A 93 -11.37 2.71 7.20
CA LYS A 93 -10.98 3.82 8.07
C LYS A 93 -11.96 4.97 7.92
N GLU A 94 -12.27 5.66 9.00
CA GLU A 94 -13.04 6.90 8.97
C GLU A 94 -12.07 8.09 8.83
N ILE A 95 -12.22 8.86 7.75
CA ILE A 95 -11.40 10.02 7.42
C ILE A 95 -12.34 11.15 7.01
N ALA A 96 -12.34 12.26 7.72
CA ALA A 96 -13.20 13.42 7.44
C ALA A 96 -14.69 13.07 7.24
N ASP A 97 -15.24 12.25 8.12
CA ASP A 97 -16.62 11.76 8.06
C ASP A 97 -16.94 10.83 6.88
N HIS A 98 -15.91 10.38 6.13
CA HIS A 98 -16.04 9.38 5.05
C HIS A 98 -15.44 8.05 5.48
N LYS A 99 -16.11 6.96 5.10
CA LYS A 99 -15.59 5.61 5.21
C LYS A 99 -14.70 5.30 4.00
N VAL A 100 -13.42 5.08 4.26
CA VAL A 100 -12.41 4.79 3.24
C VAL A 100 -12.00 3.33 3.35
N ALA A 101 -12.35 2.51 2.37
CA ALA A 101 -11.87 1.15 2.27
C ALA A 101 -10.49 1.13 1.61
N ILE A 102 -9.56 0.33 2.17
CA ILE A 102 -8.22 0.13 1.63
C ILE A 102 -8.05 -1.37 1.39
N ILE A 103 -8.00 -1.78 0.13
CA ILE A 103 -7.87 -3.18 -0.31
C ILE A 103 -6.42 -3.44 -0.73
N GLY A 104 -5.83 -4.59 -0.35
CA GLY A 104 -4.49 -4.99 -0.77
C GLY A 104 -4.51 -6.05 -1.87
N LEU A 105 -3.80 -5.84 -3.00
CA LEU A 105 -3.63 -6.82 -4.06
C LEU A 105 -2.15 -7.16 -4.27
N THR A 106 -1.82 -8.44 -4.12
CA THR A 106 -0.46 -8.99 -4.25
C THR A 106 -0.30 -9.68 -5.61
N ASN A 107 0.84 -9.53 -6.26
CA ASN A 107 1.10 -10.21 -7.53
C ASN A 107 1.33 -11.73 -7.34
N GLN A 108 1.19 -12.48 -8.43
CA GLN A 108 1.28 -13.94 -8.41
C GLN A 108 2.72 -14.47 -8.15
N GLU A 109 3.75 -13.64 -8.28
CA GLU A 109 5.13 -14.02 -7.98
C GLU A 109 5.35 -14.31 -6.48
N ALA A 110 4.47 -13.81 -5.60
CA ALA A 110 4.49 -14.07 -4.17
C ALA A 110 4.50 -15.58 -3.84
N ALA A 111 3.75 -16.38 -4.58
CA ALA A 111 3.69 -17.83 -4.38
C ALA A 111 5.08 -18.49 -4.58
N SER A 112 5.83 -18.05 -5.60
CA SER A 112 7.19 -18.54 -5.84
C SER A 112 8.17 -18.05 -4.77
N ALA A 113 8.04 -16.81 -4.34
CA ALA A 113 8.89 -16.22 -3.30
C ALA A 113 8.70 -16.90 -1.93
N ALA A 114 7.49 -17.38 -1.63
CA ALA A 114 7.15 -18.12 -0.43
C ALA A 114 7.49 -19.63 -0.49
N GLY A 115 8.14 -20.11 -1.55
CA GLY A 115 8.53 -21.51 -1.68
C GLY A 115 7.36 -22.49 -1.85
N GLY A 116 6.16 -22.00 -2.18
CA GLY A 116 4.94 -22.80 -2.37
C GLY A 116 4.06 -22.94 -1.12
N ASP A 117 4.40 -22.26 -0.02
CA ASP A 117 3.60 -22.27 1.21
C ASP A 117 2.31 -21.45 1.10
N ILE A 118 2.18 -20.64 0.05
CA ILE A 118 0.98 -19.87 -0.28
C ILE A 118 0.59 -20.06 -1.74
N VAL A 119 -0.67 -19.71 -2.04
CA VAL A 119 -1.21 -19.55 -3.39
C VAL A 119 -1.65 -18.08 -3.54
N ALA A 120 -1.21 -17.43 -4.60
CA ALA A 120 -1.73 -16.13 -5.00
C ALA A 120 -2.85 -16.35 -6.03
N LEU A 121 -4.09 -16.11 -5.62
CA LEU A 121 -5.28 -16.17 -6.46
C LEU A 121 -5.25 -15.08 -7.53
N ASP A 122 -6.12 -15.18 -8.52
CA ASP A 122 -6.27 -14.12 -9.51
C ASP A 122 -6.72 -12.82 -8.83
N PRO A 123 -5.90 -11.75 -8.90
CA PRO A 123 -6.19 -10.52 -8.17
C PRO A 123 -7.42 -9.79 -8.69
N LEU A 124 -7.75 -9.92 -9.98
CA LEU A 124 -8.91 -9.28 -10.56
C LEU A 124 -10.21 -9.99 -10.18
N GLU A 125 -10.23 -11.32 -10.21
CA GLU A 125 -11.37 -12.10 -9.74
C GLU A 125 -11.62 -11.81 -8.26
N THR A 126 -10.57 -11.87 -7.43
CA THR A 126 -10.66 -11.54 -6.00
C THR A 126 -11.18 -10.13 -5.76
N LEU A 127 -10.69 -9.13 -6.52
CA LEU A 127 -11.14 -7.75 -6.38
C LEU A 127 -12.62 -7.62 -6.71
N ARG A 128 -13.09 -8.24 -7.80
CA ARG A 128 -14.52 -8.19 -8.19
C ARG A 128 -15.43 -8.77 -7.12
N ASP A 129 -15.04 -9.92 -6.54
CA ASP A 129 -15.81 -10.56 -5.49
C ASP A 129 -15.92 -9.69 -4.22
N LEU A 130 -14.86 -8.91 -3.92
CA LEU A 130 -14.84 -7.99 -2.77
C LEU A 130 -15.60 -6.68 -3.03
N MET A 131 -15.63 -6.20 -4.28
CA MET A 131 -16.21 -4.88 -4.58
C MET A 131 -17.68 -4.76 -4.24
N ASP A 132 -18.46 -5.84 -4.35
CA ASP A 132 -19.87 -5.84 -3.99
C ASP A 132 -20.06 -5.54 -2.49
N GLU A 133 -19.27 -6.21 -1.62
CA GLU A 133 -19.30 -6.01 -0.17
C GLU A 133 -18.74 -4.63 0.20
N VAL A 134 -17.56 -4.29 -0.30
CA VAL A 134 -16.84 -3.06 0.06
C VAL A 134 -17.60 -1.80 -0.38
N SER A 135 -18.27 -1.84 -1.55
CA SER A 135 -19.03 -0.70 -2.06
C SER A 135 -20.29 -0.39 -1.24
N GLU A 136 -20.82 -1.36 -0.48
CA GLU A 136 -21.94 -1.14 0.44
C GLU A 136 -21.48 -0.52 1.77
N GLU A 137 -20.21 -0.70 2.14
CA GLU A 137 -19.67 -0.30 3.44
C GLU A 137 -18.85 1.00 3.41
N ALA A 138 -18.33 1.40 2.23
CA ALA A 138 -17.41 2.52 2.09
C ALA A 138 -17.86 3.57 1.07
N ASP A 139 -17.53 4.83 1.34
CA ASP A 139 -17.75 5.97 0.46
C ASP A 139 -16.63 6.09 -0.60
N VAL A 140 -15.41 5.72 -0.22
CA VAL A 140 -14.19 5.77 -1.05
C VAL A 140 -13.46 4.44 -1.01
N VAL A 141 -13.03 3.96 -2.17
CA VAL A 141 -12.27 2.71 -2.30
C VAL A 141 -10.87 2.99 -2.84
N ILE A 142 -9.87 2.65 -2.02
CA ILE A 142 -8.44 2.70 -2.38
C ILE A 142 -7.92 1.29 -2.57
N VAL A 143 -7.29 1.02 -3.71
CA VAL A 143 -6.59 -0.24 -3.96
C VAL A 143 -5.08 -0.02 -3.82
N LEU A 144 -4.46 -0.64 -2.82
CA LEU A 144 -3.01 -0.78 -2.73
C LEU A 144 -2.61 -1.96 -3.61
N SER A 145 -2.01 -1.67 -4.74
CA SER A 145 -1.74 -2.66 -5.78
C SER A 145 -0.25 -2.93 -5.94
N HIS A 146 0.18 -4.16 -5.64
CA HIS A 146 1.51 -4.66 -5.98
C HIS A 146 1.51 -5.47 -7.27
N LEU A 147 0.71 -5.08 -8.27
CA LEU A 147 0.54 -5.81 -9.54
C LEU A 147 1.39 -5.25 -10.68
N GLY A 148 1.85 -4.01 -10.56
CA GLY A 148 2.59 -3.30 -11.61
C GLY A 148 1.71 -2.40 -12.48
N ALA A 149 2.35 -1.47 -13.20
CA ALA A 149 1.67 -0.39 -13.91
C ALA A 149 0.68 -0.90 -14.98
N GLU A 150 1.05 -1.92 -15.74
CA GLU A 150 0.18 -2.45 -16.80
C GLU A 150 -1.14 -2.98 -16.24
N ALA A 151 -1.09 -3.79 -15.17
CA ALA A 151 -2.28 -4.27 -14.48
C ALA A 151 -3.08 -3.10 -13.88
N ASN A 152 -2.40 -2.15 -13.22
CA ASN A 152 -3.05 -0.99 -12.61
C ASN A 152 -3.82 -0.13 -13.61
N PHE A 153 -3.34 -0.01 -14.85
CA PHE A 153 -4.06 0.72 -15.91
C PHE A 153 -5.29 -0.01 -16.41
N GLN A 154 -5.33 -1.33 -16.27
CA GLN A 154 -6.46 -2.16 -16.71
C GLN A 154 -7.54 -2.32 -15.62
N LEU A 155 -7.17 -2.30 -14.34
CA LEU A 155 -8.10 -2.51 -13.22
C LEU A 155 -9.36 -1.66 -13.31
N PRO A 156 -9.33 -0.33 -13.58
CA PRO A 156 -10.53 0.51 -13.59
C PRO A 156 -11.55 0.12 -14.66
N SER A 157 -11.12 -0.50 -15.75
CA SER A 157 -12.01 -0.98 -16.81
C SER A 157 -12.62 -2.35 -16.50
N GLN A 158 -12.05 -3.06 -15.53
CA GLN A 158 -12.37 -4.45 -15.22
C GLN A 158 -13.08 -4.61 -13.87
N ALA A 159 -12.90 -3.66 -12.95
CA ALA A 159 -13.59 -3.56 -11.67
C ALA A 159 -14.04 -2.12 -11.45
N GLN A 160 -15.35 -1.91 -11.29
CA GLN A 160 -15.93 -0.57 -11.09
C GLN A 160 -15.91 -0.16 -9.61
N GLY A 161 -15.99 1.15 -9.34
CA GLY A 161 -16.09 1.68 -7.98
C GLY A 161 -14.75 1.89 -7.28
N ILE A 162 -13.63 1.83 -7.99
CA ILE A 162 -12.31 2.17 -7.45
C ILE A 162 -12.06 3.66 -7.63
N ASP A 163 -11.80 4.39 -6.55
CA ASP A 163 -11.51 5.83 -6.58
C ASP A 163 -10.01 6.12 -6.76
N LEU A 164 -9.15 5.34 -6.08
CA LEU A 164 -7.70 5.51 -6.14
C LEU A 164 -6.98 4.16 -6.21
N ILE A 165 -6.00 4.06 -7.11
CA ILE A 165 -5.02 2.96 -7.12
C ILE A 165 -3.66 3.54 -6.75
N VAL A 166 -3.07 3.02 -5.66
CA VAL A 166 -1.68 3.29 -5.28
C VAL A 166 -0.84 2.10 -5.71
N GLY A 167 -0.07 2.29 -6.78
CA GLY A 167 0.68 1.24 -7.45
C GLY A 167 2.09 1.04 -6.92
N GLY A 168 2.53 -0.23 -6.93
CA GLY A 168 3.91 -0.66 -6.67
C GLY A 168 4.45 -1.58 -7.77
N TYR A 169 5.51 -2.36 -7.45
CA TYR A 169 6.16 -3.39 -8.24
C TYR A 169 6.97 -2.89 -9.45
N SER A 170 6.36 -2.22 -10.43
CA SER A 170 7.00 -1.87 -11.72
C SER A 170 8.02 -0.72 -11.67
N ARG A 171 8.22 -0.09 -10.51
CA ARG A 171 9.17 1.02 -10.29
C ARG A 171 8.88 2.31 -11.07
N ASP A 172 7.77 2.36 -11.79
CA ASP A 172 7.37 3.53 -12.56
C ASP A 172 7.06 4.72 -11.65
N VAL A 173 7.13 5.92 -12.21
CA VAL A 173 6.75 7.17 -11.58
C VAL A 173 5.69 7.84 -12.43
N LEU A 174 4.49 7.97 -11.91
CA LEU A 174 3.39 8.70 -12.57
C LEU A 174 3.40 10.15 -12.08
N ARG A 175 3.71 11.07 -12.98
CA ARG A 175 3.89 12.49 -12.66
C ARG A 175 3.31 13.38 -13.75
N PRO A 176 2.10 13.93 -13.57
CA PRO A 176 1.19 13.75 -12.43
C PRO A 176 0.59 12.33 -12.34
N PRO A 177 -0.20 12.03 -11.30
CA PRO A 177 -1.07 10.86 -11.29
C PRO A 177 -1.98 10.83 -12.52
N LEU A 178 -2.35 9.63 -12.96
CA LEU A 178 -3.23 9.48 -14.11
C LEU A 178 -4.68 9.48 -13.66
N TRP A 179 -5.51 10.15 -14.45
CA TRP A 179 -6.96 10.15 -14.29
C TRP A 179 -7.60 9.29 -15.39
N ASN A 180 -8.32 8.26 -15.00
CA ASN A 180 -9.15 7.49 -15.92
C ASN A 180 -10.55 8.11 -15.98
N GLU A 181 -10.83 8.91 -17.02
CA GLU A 181 -12.09 9.62 -17.18
C GLU A 181 -13.31 8.69 -17.27
N ALA A 182 -13.14 7.46 -17.78
CA ALA A 182 -14.25 6.54 -17.99
C ALA A 182 -14.75 5.92 -16.67
N SER A 183 -13.88 5.73 -15.69
CA SER A 183 -14.21 5.14 -14.38
C SER A 183 -14.19 6.14 -13.24
N GLY A 184 -13.60 7.32 -13.41
CA GLY A 184 -13.35 8.28 -12.33
C GLY A 184 -12.22 7.82 -11.38
N THR A 185 -11.32 6.96 -11.81
CA THR A 185 -10.25 6.41 -10.99
C THR A 185 -8.94 7.20 -11.14
N VAL A 186 -8.33 7.57 -10.02
CA VAL A 186 -6.96 8.10 -9.97
C VAL A 186 -5.96 6.94 -9.88
N ILE A 187 -4.88 6.97 -10.66
CA ILE A 187 -3.80 5.99 -10.57
C ILE A 187 -2.51 6.72 -10.24
N ALA A 188 -1.91 6.40 -9.09
CA ALA A 188 -0.70 7.02 -8.58
C ALA A 188 0.40 5.98 -8.35
N GLN A 189 1.64 6.34 -8.66
CA GLN A 189 2.82 5.51 -8.37
C GLN A 189 4.05 6.41 -8.23
N ALA A 190 4.81 6.24 -7.14
CA ALA A 190 5.91 7.13 -6.77
C ALA A 190 7.32 6.56 -7.02
N GLY A 191 7.42 5.42 -7.71
CA GLY A 191 8.71 4.77 -7.97
C GLY A 191 9.07 3.75 -6.90
N TYR A 192 10.34 3.73 -6.44
CA TYR A 192 10.86 2.65 -5.60
C TYR A 192 11.93 3.13 -4.61
N GLN A 193 12.23 2.28 -3.61
CA GLN A 193 13.32 2.44 -2.62
C GLN A 193 13.22 3.70 -1.74
N GLY A 194 12.03 4.25 -1.53
CA GLY A 194 11.84 5.43 -0.68
C GLY A 194 12.52 6.70 -1.22
N GLN A 195 12.90 6.74 -2.50
CA GLN A 195 13.52 7.92 -3.11
C GLN A 195 12.52 9.05 -3.35
N ARG A 196 11.25 8.73 -3.31
CA ARG A 196 10.14 9.66 -3.62
C ARG A 196 8.96 9.39 -2.73
N ILE A 197 8.15 10.42 -2.54
CA ILE A 197 6.83 10.35 -1.93
C ILE A 197 5.83 10.86 -2.95
N GLY A 198 4.80 10.07 -3.24
CA GLY A 198 3.62 10.51 -3.97
C GLY A 198 2.66 11.17 -2.98
N ILE A 199 2.16 12.34 -3.32
CA ILE A 199 1.12 13.04 -2.60
C ILE A 199 -0.07 13.15 -3.54
N VAL A 200 -1.23 12.65 -3.11
CA VAL A 200 -2.48 12.72 -3.87
C VAL A 200 -3.54 13.31 -2.95
N SER A 201 -4.18 14.38 -3.40
CA SER A 201 -5.35 14.97 -2.75
C SER A 201 -6.59 14.59 -3.56
N LEU A 202 -7.60 14.06 -2.89
CA LEU A 202 -8.90 13.75 -3.48
C LEU A 202 -9.90 14.80 -3.01
N GLU A 203 -10.62 15.41 -3.96
CA GLU A 203 -11.70 16.34 -3.69
C GLU A 203 -13.03 15.59 -3.70
N MET A 204 -13.79 15.73 -2.62
CA MET A 204 -15.09 15.07 -2.47
C MET A 204 -16.22 16.02 -2.83
N ASP A 205 -17.23 15.52 -3.54
CA ASP A 205 -18.46 16.27 -3.77
C ASP A 205 -19.42 16.19 -2.58
N SER A 206 -20.57 16.87 -2.69
CA SER A 206 -21.59 16.88 -1.65
C SER A 206 -22.31 15.53 -1.46
N GLN A 207 -22.05 14.54 -2.30
CA GLN A 207 -22.59 13.18 -2.23
C GLN A 207 -21.54 12.19 -1.69
N GLY A 208 -20.33 12.67 -1.32
CA GLY A 208 -19.25 11.83 -0.84
C GLY A 208 -18.51 11.04 -1.95
N LYS A 209 -18.56 11.54 -3.20
CA LYS A 209 -17.84 10.93 -4.32
C LYS A 209 -16.63 11.78 -4.72
N VAL A 210 -15.59 11.13 -5.23
CA VAL A 210 -14.42 11.81 -5.75
C VAL A 210 -14.78 12.61 -7.00
N ALA A 211 -14.69 13.93 -6.90
CA ALA A 211 -15.02 14.89 -7.97
C ALA A 211 -13.80 15.49 -8.64
N GLY A 212 -12.64 15.40 -7.98
CA GLY A 212 -11.39 15.91 -8.50
C GLY A 212 -10.19 15.35 -7.75
N HIS A 213 -9.01 15.59 -8.29
CA HIS A 213 -7.76 15.22 -7.64
C HIS A 213 -6.64 16.18 -8.02
N GLU A 214 -5.71 16.33 -7.11
CA GLU A 214 -4.39 16.90 -7.38
C GLU A 214 -3.33 15.93 -6.92
N GLY A 215 -2.16 15.95 -7.55
CA GLY A 215 -1.09 15.09 -7.12
C GLY A 215 0.28 15.46 -7.63
N GLU A 216 1.27 15.20 -6.79
CA GLU A 216 2.67 15.42 -7.10
C GLU A 216 3.55 14.27 -6.61
N VAL A 217 4.75 14.21 -7.14
CA VAL A 217 5.80 13.31 -6.67
C VAL A 217 6.98 14.12 -6.18
N VAL A 218 7.23 14.09 -4.89
CA VAL A 218 8.35 14.77 -4.24
C VAL A 218 9.57 13.86 -4.23
N VAL A 219 10.68 14.31 -4.79
CA VAL A 219 11.97 13.61 -4.72
C VAL A 219 12.62 13.93 -3.38
N LEU A 220 12.97 12.90 -2.62
CA LEU A 220 13.69 13.08 -1.35
C LEU A 220 15.18 13.27 -1.62
N THR A 221 15.65 14.50 -1.40
CA THR A 221 17.04 14.93 -1.58
C THR A 221 17.64 15.30 -0.23
N ASP A 222 18.96 15.59 -0.21
CA ASP A 222 19.66 16.07 0.98
C ASP A 222 19.20 17.47 1.46
N GLU A 223 18.31 18.12 0.73
CA GLU A 223 17.67 19.37 1.14
C GLU A 223 16.65 19.17 2.27
N PHE A 224 16.10 17.95 2.39
CA PHE A 224 15.24 17.60 3.50
C PHE A 224 16.08 17.28 4.73
N ALA A 225 15.86 18.00 5.82
CA ALA A 225 16.52 17.71 7.08
C ALA A 225 16.07 16.33 7.62
N ASP A 226 17.01 15.59 8.21
CA ASP A 226 16.68 14.36 8.91
C ASP A 226 15.72 14.65 10.08
N ASP A 227 14.72 13.80 10.23
CA ASP A 227 13.86 13.85 11.40
C ASP A 227 14.63 13.42 12.66
N PRO A 228 14.67 14.25 13.73
CA PRO A 228 15.46 13.93 14.92
C PRO A 228 15.03 12.64 15.63
N GLU A 229 13.74 12.32 15.64
CA GLU A 229 13.19 11.13 16.27
C GLU A 229 13.58 9.88 15.47
N MET A 230 13.43 9.91 14.15
CA MET A 230 13.88 8.84 13.27
C MET A 230 15.41 8.67 13.35
N ARG A 231 16.17 9.76 13.47
CA ARG A 231 17.63 9.68 13.65
C ARG A 231 17.99 8.99 14.94
N ALA A 232 17.37 9.37 16.05
CA ALA A 232 17.59 8.74 17.36
C ALA A 232 17.21 7.25 17.35
N PHE A 233 16.14 6.89 16.65
CA PHE A 233 15.75 5.51 16.43
C PHE A 233 16.82 4.72 15.65
N LEU A 234 17.29 5.23 14.52
CA LEU A 234 18.28 4.56 13.68
C LEU A 234 19.66 4.44 14.37
N ASP A 235 20.00 5.35 15.29
CA ASP A 235 21.26 5.30 16.05
C ASP A 235 21.33 4.08 16.99
N GLN A 236 20.21 3.47 17.35
CA GLN A 236 20.17 2.24 18.17
C GLN A 236 20.64 0.99 17.41
N TYR A 237 20.73 1.07 16.09
CA TYR A 237 21.12 -0.03 15.21
C TYR A 237 22.53 0.12 14.60
N LYS A 238 23.34 1.07 15.10
CA LYS A 238 24.72 1.31 14.64
C LYS A 238 25.79 0.43 15.32
#